data_7862e430f12b3170147747fc3624a60c
#
_entry.id   7862e430f12b3170147747fc3624a60c
#
_cell.length_a   1.000
_cell.length_b   1.000
_cell.length_c   1.000
_cell.angle_alpha   90.00
_cell.angle_beta   90.00
_cell.angle_gamma   90.00
#
_symmetry.space_group_name_H-M   'P 1'
#
loop_
_entity.id
_entity.type
_entity.pdbx_description
1 polymer ?
#
loop_
_entity_poly.entity_id
_entity_poly.type
_entity_poly.pdbx_seq_one_letter_code
_entity_poly.pdbx_strand_id
1 'polypeptide(L)'
;SILVSPEAFFYKAMNEYGTMLGRYVYAVNPEKMLLEVDKELAREEAHQANQAIVDLVSTTTEAAATVATLDENPHKKQALYNEINYNRHQREMNAMNSEQRVHSLNAERNFWEDKVLRTTELAPGYSIKGKVYFERNVNAASYEFKFPIGNQVFKINYKQLLHKP
;
A
#
# COMPACT_ATOMS: atom_id res chain seq x y z
N SER A 1 5.90 7.87 32.49
CA SER A 1 5.43 7.57 31.12
C SER A 1 5.24 6.08 30.95
N ILE A 2 4.36 5.71 30.04
CA ILE A 2 4.06 4.30 29.68
C ILE A 2 4.29 4.15 28.18
N LEU A 3 5.11 3.16 27.79
CA LEU A 3 5.27 2.81 26.39
C LEU A 3 4.06 2.00 25.92
N VAL A 4 3.42 2.47 24.87
CA VAL A 4 2.37 1.77 24.14
C VAL A 4 2.96 1.30 22.81
N SER A 5 3.09 0.00 22.64
CA SER A 5 3.76 -0.66 21.52
C SER A 5 2.77 -1.60 20.83
N PRO A 6 2.09 -1.15 19.76
CA PRO A 6 1.02 -1.92 19.12
C PRO A 6 1.50 -3.27 18.58
N GLU A 7 2.75 -3.40 18.15
CA GLU A 7 3.33 -4.66 17.69
C GLU A 7 3.42 -5.74 18.78
N ALA A 8 3.34 -5.34 20.06
CA ALA A 8 3.25 -6.27 21.17
C ALA A 8 1.83 -6.79 21.44
N PHE A 9 0.83 -6.18 20.80
CA PHE A 9 -0.56 -6.61 20.91
C PHE A 9 -0.78 -7.89 20.13
N PHE A 10 -1.57 -8.80 20.66
CA PHE A 10 -1.84 -10.07 20.01
C PHE A 10 -3.22 -10.62 20.37
N TYR A 11 -3.68 -11.56 19.58
CA TYR A 11 -4.84 -12.36 19.92
C TYR A 11 -4.57 -13.85 19.80
N LYS A 12 -5.39 -14.65 20.46
CA LYS A 12 -5.58 -16.06 20.17
C LYS A 12 -6.98 -16.29 19.61
N ALA A 13 -7.02 -17.04 18.52
CA ALA A 13 -8.27 -17.51 17.91
C ALA A 13 -8.70 -18.82 18.57
N MET A 14 -9.99 -18.99 18.78
CA MET A 14 -10.56 -20.21 19.36
C MET A 14 -11.73 -20.71 18.51
N ASN A 15 -11.87 -22.02 18.43
CA ASN A 15 -13.02 -22.65 17.80
C ASN A 15 -14.26 -22.60 18.70
N GLU A 16 -15.38 -23.17 18.26
CA GLU A 16 -16.65 -23.23 19.00
C GLU A 16 -16.52 -23.95 20.35
N TYR A 17 -15.53 -24.83 20.50
CA TYR A 17 -15.27 -25.60 21.74
C TYR A 17 -14.28 -24.93 22.68
N GLY A 18 -13.82 -23.70 22.36
CA GLY A 18 -12.83 -22.97 23.15
C GLY A 18 -11.39 -23.45 22.96
N THR A 19 -11.13 -24.30 21.97
CA THR A 19 -9.77 -24.78 21.66
C THR A 19 -9.06 -23.74 20.79
N MET A 20 -7.80 -23.44 21.12
CA MET A 20 -6.96 -22.51 20.36
C MET A 20 -6.69 -23.00 18.94
N LEU A 21 -6.90 -22.14 17.98
CA LEU A 21 -6.63 -22.35 16.56
C LEU A 21 -5.28 -21.73 16.17
N GLY A 22 -4.29 -22.59 15.95
CA GLY A 22 -2.98 -22.16 15.48
C GLY A 22 -2.13 -21.41 16.52
N ARG A 23 -1.44 -20.35 16.08
CA ARG A 23 -0.51 -19.55 16.89
C ARG A 23 -1.16 -18.25 17.36
N TYR A 24 -0.50 -17.57 18.27
CA TYR A 24 -0.81 -16.16 18.54
C TYR A 24 -0.60 -15.32 17.27
N VAL A 25 -1.53 -14.42 17.01
CA VAL A 25 -1.46 -13.48 15.87
C VAL A 25 -1.17 -12.11 16.46
N TYR A 26 -0.05 -11.55 16.08
CA TYR A 26 0.36 -10.22 16.51
C TYR A 26 -0.26 -9.15 15.62
N ALA A 27 -0.41 -7.95 16.18
CA ALA A 27 -0.88 -6.81 15.41
C ALA A 27 0.12 -6.47 14.29
N VAL A 28 -0.43 -5.94 13.21
CA VAL A 28 0.36 -5.43 12.09
C VAL A 28 1.22 -4.27 12.60
N ASN A 29 2.53 -4.35 12.35
CA ASN A 29 3.46 -3.29 12.72
C ASN A 29 3.33 -2.11 11.74
N PRO A 30 2.84 -0.92 12.18
CA PRO A 30 2.62 0.21 11.30
C PRO A 30 3.91 0.79 10.73
N GLU A 31 5.03 0.74 11.47
CA GLU A 31 6.32 1.24 10.99
C GLU A 31 6.85 0.38 9.84
N LYS A 32 6.63 -0.94 9.91
CA LYS A 32 6.98 -1.84 8.81
C LYS A 32 6.16 -1.54 7.57
N MET A 33 4.85 -1.31 7.73
CA MET A 33 3.96 -0.97 6.61
C MET A 33 4.33 0.37 5.98
N LEU A 34 4.63 1.39 6.80
CA LEU A 34 5.12 2.68 6.31
C LEU A 34 6.43 2.52 5.50
N LEU A 35 7.38 1.74 6.02
CA LEU A 35 8.62 1.48 5.31
C LEU A 35 8.40 0.77 3.96
N GLU A 36 7.44 -0.16 3.89
CA GLU A 36 7.09 -0.85 2.64
C GLU A 36 6.46 0.13 1.64
N VAL A 37 5.52 0.97 2.08
CA VAL A 37 4.90 1.99 1.23
C VAL A 37 5.93 3.01 0.74
N ASP A 38 6.81 3.49 1.61
CA ASP A 38 7.87 4.44 1.23
C ASP A 38 8.84 3.84 0.19
N LYS A 39 9.15 2.54 0.30
CA LYS A 39 9.94 1.84 -0.72
C LYS A 39 9.22 1.74 -2.06
N GLU A 40 7.92 1.46 -2.06
CA GLU A 40 7.12 1.40 -3.29
C GLU A 40 6.99 2.79 -3.93
N LEU A 41 6.82 3.85 -3.13
CA LEU A 41 6.83 5.24 -3.61
C LEU A 41 8.16 5.58 -4.28
N ALA A 42 9.29 5.29 -3.63
CA ALA A 42 10.61 5.53 -4.20
C ALA A 42 10.85 4.75 -5.51
N ARG A 43 10.34 3.52 -5.62
CA ARG A 43 10.39 2.74 -6.86
C ARG A 43 9.56 3.37 -7.97
N GLU A 44 8.37 3.85 -7.64
CA GLU A 44 7.48 4.49 -8.61
C GLU A 44 8.07 5.82 -9.11
N GLU A 45 8.65 6.62 -8.22
CA GLU A 45 9.36 7.85 -8.58
C GLU A 45 10.55 7.58 -9.51
N ALA A 46 11.34 6.54 -9.21
CA ALA A 46 12.44 6.12 -10.08
C ALA A 46 11.93 5.62 -11.44
N HIS A 47 10.79 4.92 -11.47
CA HIS A 47 10.15 4.48 -12.71
C HIS A 47 9.70 5.68 -13.54
N GLN A 48 9.04 6.66 -12.94
CA GLN A 48 8.61 7.89 -13.61
C GLN A 48 9.79 8.68 -14.18
N ALA A 49 10.90 8.80 -13.42
CA ALA A 49 12.10 9.47 -13.90
C ALA A 49 12.71 8.75 -15.12
N ASN A 50 12.80 7.43 -15.10
CA ASN A 50 13.27 6.64 -16.22
C ASN A 50 12.32 6.75 -17.43
N GLN A 51 11.02 6.73 -17.20
CA GLN A 51 10.03 6.88 -18.26
C GLN A 51 10.15 8.25 -18.93
N ALA A 52 10.35 9.33 -18.17
CA ALA A 52 10.54 10.67 -18.71
C ALA A 52 11.77 10.75 -19.65
N ILE A 53 12.86 10.05 -19.32
CA ILE A 53 14.04 9.95 -20.19
C ILE A 53 13.71 9.19 -21.47
N VAL A 54 13.03 8.06 -21.38
CA VAL A 54 12.59 7.27 -22.55
C VAL A 54 11.66 8.09 -23.45
N ASP A 55 10.73 8.84 -22.87
CA ASP A 55 9.80 9.69 -23.59
C ASP A 55 10.51 10.83 -24.32
N LEU A 56 11.53 11.43 -23.72
CA LEU A 56 12.34 12.46 -24.37
C LEU A 56 13.11 11.89 -25.56
N VAL A 57 13.74 10.74 -25.41
CA VAL A 57 14.47 10.07 -26.50
C VAL A 57 13.50 9.68 -27.61
N SER A 58 12.35 9.09 -27.28
CA SER A 58 11.34 8.68 -28.24
C SER A 58 10.78 9.87 -29.04
N THR A 59 10.46 10.97 -28.36
CA THR A 59 9.94 12.19 -29.00
C THR A 59 10.96 12.78 -29.96
N THR A 60 12.25 12.77 -29.58
CA THR A 60 13.34 13.24 -30.46
C THR A 60 13.47 12.35 -31.70
N THR A 61 13.39 11.03 -31.53
CA THR A 61 13.46 10.05 -32.63
C THR A 61 12.24 10.17 -33.56
N GLU A 62 11.04 10.34 -33.01
CA GLU A 62 9.81 10.55 -33.76
C GLU A 62 9.88 11.83 -34.60
N ALA A 63 10.41 12.93 -34.05
CA ALA A 63 10.61 14.17 -34.78
C ALA A 63 11.61 14.00 -35.93
N ALA A 64 12.73 13.31 -35.70
CA ALA A 64 13.72 13.01 -36.74
C ALA A 64 13.13 12.12 -37.85
N ALA A 65 12.37 11.08 -37.50
CA ALA A 65 11.73 10.20 -38.44
C ALA A 65 10.66 10.96 -39.30
N THR A 66 9.91 11.87 -38.68
CA THR A 66 8.92 12.71 -39.38
C THR A 66 9.60 13.60 -40.44
N VAL A 67 10.74 14.23 -40.07
CA VAL A 67 11.52 15.06 -41.00
C VAL A 67 12.08 14.21 -42.14
N ALA A 68 12.65 13.04 -41.85
CA ALA A 68 13.25 12.15 -42.84
C ALA A 68 12.23 11.62 -43.87
N THR A 69 10.93 11.58 -43.54
CA THR A 69 9.88 11.05 -44.39
C THR A 69 9.10 12.12 -45.18
N LEU A 70 9.55 13.39 -45.13
CA LEU A 70 8.85 14.50 -45.81
C LEU A 70 8.66 14.27 -47.34
N ASP A 71 9.60 13.63 -48.00
CA ASP A 71 9.58 13.34 -49.43
C ASP A 71 9.11 11.92 -49.80
N GLU A 72 8.64 11.15 -48.77
CA GLU A 72 8.22 9.77 -48.96
C GLU A 72 6.76 9.62 -49.45
N ASN A 73 6.44 8.41 -49.94
CA ASN A 73 5.10 8.01 -50.37
C ASN A 73 4.04 8.25 -49.28
N PRO A 74 2.85 8.80 -49.61
CA PRO A 74 1.74 9.08 -48.71
C PRO A 74 1.36 7.90 -47.77
N HIS A 75 1.40 6.67 -48.30
CA HIS A 75 1.09 5.47 -47.49
C HIS A 75 2.11 5.21 -46.35
N LYS A 76 3.40 5.46 -46.63
CA LYS A 76 4.43 5.33 -45.62
C LYS A 76 4.29 6.41 -44.53
N LYS A 77 3.98 7.64 -44.95
CA LYS A 77 3.69 8.73 -43.97
C LYS A 77 2.52 8.38 -43.05
N GLN A 78 1.43 7.87 -43.61
CA GLN A 78 0.27 7.49 -42.84
C GLN A 78 0.58 6.37 -41.84
N ALA A 79 1.37 5.35 -42.25
CA ALA A 79 1.78 4.27 -41.36
C ALA A 79 2.63 4.81 -40.20
N LEU A 80 3.61 5.70 -40.49
CA LEU A 80 4.44 6.33 -39.44
C LEU A 80 3.60 7.18 -38.50
N TYR A 81 2.68 7.98 -38.97
CA TYR A 81 1.78 8.77 -38.11
C TYR A 81 0.93 7.89 -37.20
N ASN A 82 0.42 6.78 -37.71
CA ASN A 82 -0.36 5.83 -36.91
C ASN A 82 0.50 5.21 -35.79
N GLU A 83 1.72 4.84 -36.12
CA GLU A 83 2.69 4.30 -35.12
C GLU A 83 3.05 5.33 -34.05
N ILE A 84 3.36 6.56 -34.43
CA ILE A 84 3.65 7.66 -33.51
C ILE A 84 2.47 7.92 -32.59
N ASN A 85 1.24 7.99 -33.13
CA ASN A 85 0.05 8.22 -32.34
C ASN A 85 -0.23 7.07 -31.39
N TYR A 86 -0.04 5.82 -31.80
CA TYR A 86 -0.17 4.65 -30.94
C TYR A 86 0.83 4.70 -29.78
N ASN A 87 2.11 4.97 -30.06
CA ASN A 87 3.16 5.06 -29.06
C ASN A 87 2.89 6.21 -28.08
N ARG A 88 2.44 7.37 -28.58
CA ARG A 88 2.04 8.50 -27.72
C ARG A 88 0.91 8.12 -26.78
N HIS A 89 -0.13 7.49 -27.29
CA HIS A 89 -1.26 7.04 -26.46
C HIS A 89 -0.82 6.04 -25.38
N GLN A 90 0.08 5.10 -25.72
CA GLN A 90 0.64 4.17 -24.73
C GLN A 90 1.42 4.90 -23.62
N ARG A 91 2.21 5.91 -23.98
CA ARG A 91 2.93 6.74 -22.99
C ARG A 91 1.97 7.49 -22.06
N GLU A 92 0.94 8.11 -22.62
CA GLU A 92 -0.09 8.81 -21.84
C GLU A 92 -0.81 7.87 -20.86
N MET A 93 -1.17 6.66 -21.31
CA MET A 93 -1.81 5.65 -20.46
C MET A 93 -0.87 5.19 -19.34
N ASN A 94 0.41 4.99 -19.63
CA ASN A 94 1.40 4.60 -18.63
C ASN A 94 1.62 5.70 -17.59
N ALA A 95 1.70 6.97 -18.03
CA ALA A 95 1.81 8.12 -17.13
C ALA A 95 0.60 8.23 -16.19
N MET A 96 -0.60 8.10 -16.73
CA MET A 96 -1.84 8.16 -15.94
C MET A 96 -1.92 7.02 -14.92
N ASN A 97 -1.54 5.80 -15.31
CA ASN A 97 -1.51 4.65 -14.41
C ASN A 97 -0.50 4.85 -13.27
N SER A 98 0.66 5.42 -13.58
CA SER A 98 1.70 5.73 -12.61
C SER A 98 1.25 6.81 -11.62
N GLU A 99 0.61 7.88 -12.09
CA GLU A 99 0.04 8.92 -11.22
C GLU A 99 -1.04 8.35 -10.28
N GLN A 100 -1.94 7.51 -10.78
CA GLN A 100 -2.94 6.85 -9.94
C GLN A 100 -2.31 5.97 -8.87
N ARG A 101 -1.23 5.26 -9.20
CA ARG A 101 -0.49 4.42 -8.27
C ARG A 101 0.17 5.24 -7.17
N VAL A 102 0.85 6.33 -7.52
CA VAL A 102 1.43 7.27 -6.55
C VAL A 102 0.35 7.85 -5.62
N HIS A 103 -0.79 8.25 -6.18
CA HIS A 103 -1.90 8.76 -5.38
C HIS A 103 -2.41 7.70 -4.38
N SER A 104 -2.57 6.46 -4.82
CA SER A 104 -3.00 5.35 -3.96
C SER A 104 -1.99 5.06 -2.85
N LEU A 105 -0.69 5.02 -3.17
CA LEU A 105 0.38 4.80 -2.19
C LEU A 105 0.46 5.94 -1.16
N ASN A 106 0.28 7.19 -1.58
CA ASN A 106 0.23 8.32 -0.66
C ASN A 106 -1.00 8.26 0.27
N ALA A 107 -2.15 7.83 -0.24
CA ALA A 107 -3.34 7.62 0.59
C ALA A 107 -3.12 6.51 1.61
N GLU A 108 -2.47 5.41 1.23
CA GLU A 108 -2.08 4.32 2.12
C GLU A 108 -1.06 4.77 3.16
N ARG A 109 -0.04 5.53 2.77
CA ARG A 109 0.93 6.13 3.68
C ARG A 109 0.26 6.98 4.75
N ASN A 110 -0.60 7.92 4.34
CA ASN A 110 -1.35 8.79 5.26
C ASN A 110 -2.26 7.98 6.19
N PHE A 111 -2.85 6.90 5.70
CA PHE A 111 -3.65 6.00 6.53
C PHE A 111 -2.80 5.36 7.65
N TRP A 112 -1.62 4.81 7.34
CA TRP A 112 -0.75 4.20 8.33
C TRP A 112 -0.14 5.23 9.29
N GLU A 113 0.12 6.44 8.82
CA GLU A 113 0.70 7.52 9.61
C GLU A 113 -0.31 8.15 10.58
N ASP A 114 -1.53 8.46 10.11
CA ASP A 114 -2.50 9.27 10.86
C ASP A 114 -3.57 8.46 11.59
N LYS A 115 -3.92 7.28 11.09
CA LYS A 115 -5.09 6.53 11.57
C LYS A 115 -4.73 5.32 12.41
N VAL A 116 -3.53 4.79 12.24
CA VAL A 116 -3.08 3.59 12.93
C VAL A 116 -2.31 3.98 14.20
N LEU A 117 -2.55 3.24 15.28
CA LEU A 117 -1.84 3.43 16.53
C LEU A 117 -0.38 3.06 16.34
N ARG A 118 0.51 4.01 16.55
CA ARG A 118 1.97 3.84 16.46
C ARG A 118 2.57 3.68 17.86
N THR A 119 3.79 3.15 17.91
CA THR A 119 4.56 3.10 19.14
C THR A 119 4.75 4.50 19.71
N THR A 120 4.25 4.72 20.92
CA THR A 120 4.17 6.04 21.52
C THR A 120 4.44 5.94 23.02
N GLU A 121 5.20 6.89 23.53
CA GLU A 121 5.37 7.08 24.95
C GLU A 121 4.27 8.01 25.49
N LEU A 122 3.40 7.46 26.34
CA LEU A 122 2.26 8.16 26.90
C LEU A 122 2.62 8.75 28.27
N ALA A 123 2.60 10.07 28.39
CA ALA A 123 2.81 10.78 29.63
C ALA A 123 1.57 10.68 30.54
N PRO A 124 1.74 10.81 31.89
CA PRO A 124 0.60 10.83 32.80
C PRO A 124 -0.41 11.90 32.46
N GLY A 125 -1.70 11.56 32.48
CA GLY A 125 -2.81 12.49 32.16
C GLY A 125 -3.11 12.65 30.67
N TYR A 126 -2.30 12.05 29.80
CA TYR A 126 -2.56 12.05 28.35
C TYR A 126 -3.29 10.78 27.90
N SER A 127 -3.98 10.89 26.77
CA SER A 127 -4.65 9.77 26.13
C SER A 127 -4.23 9.68 24.66
N ILE A 128 -4.21 8.47 24.12
CA ILE A 128 -3.95 8.21 22.71
C ILE A 128 -5.10 7.41 22.13
N LYS A 129 -5.42 7.69 20.88
CA LYS A 129 -6.46 6.98 20.10
C LYS A 129 -5.91 6.62 18.73
N GLY A 130 -6.11 5.39 18.31
CA GLY A 130 -5.74 4.91 17.00
C GLY A 130 -6.34 3.54 16.72
N LYS A 131 -6.23 3.09 15.47
CA LYS A 131 -6.69 1.76 15.04
C LYS A 131 -5.53 0.77 15.16
N VAL A 132 -5.86 -0.47 15.50
CA VAL A 132 -4.91 -1.59 15.52
C VAL A 132 -5.45 -2.68 14.60
N TYR A 133 -4.62 -3.18 13.72
CA TYR A 133 -4.99 -4.17 12.72
C TYR A 133 -4.35 -5.51 13.03
N PHE A 134 -5.11 -6.57 12.77
CA PHE A 134 -4.67 -7.94 12.91
C PHE A 134 -5.05 -8.72 11.66
N GLU A 135 -4.24 -9.69 11.29
CA GLU A 135 -4.64 -10.68 10.29
C GLU A 135 -5.85 -11.46 10.79
N ARG A 136 -6.87 -11.63 9.95
CA ARG A 136 -8.12 -12.29 10.34
C ARG A 136 -8.02 -13.80 10.20
N ASN A 137 -8.38 -14.53 11.25
CA ASN A 137 -8.62 -15.97 11.16
C ASN A 137 -10.11 -16.23 10.90
N VAL A 138 -10.45 -16.61 9.65
CA VAL A 138 -11.85 -16.81 9.21
C VAL A 138 -12.52 -18.01 9.88
N ASN A 139 -11.75 -18.96 10.41
CA ASN A 139 -12.26 -20.18 11.05
C ASN A 139 -12.48 -20.01 12.56
N ALA A 140 -12.17 -18.84 13.13
CA ALA A 140 -12.32 -18.59 14.54
C ALA A 140 -13.77 -18.30 14.90
N ALA A 141 -14.28 -18.96 15.93
CA ALA A 141 -15.57 -18.62 16.55
C ALA A 141 -15.45 -17.48 17.56
N SER A 142 -14.27 -17.35 18.18
CA SER A 142 -13.98 -16.27 19.11
C SER A 142 -12.50 -15.90 19.13
N TYR A 143 -12.26 -14.67 19.62
CA TYR A 143 -10.91 -14.12 19.78
C TYR A 143 -10.72 -13.62 21.21
N GLU A 144 -9.56 -13.89 21.79
CA GLU A 144 -9.10 -13.26 23.04
C GLU A 144 -7.94 -12.33 22.67
N PHE A 145 -8.22 -11.03 22.61
CA PHE A 145 -7.20 -10.00 22.40
C PHE A 145 -6.48 -9.69 23.70
N LYS A 146 -5.17 -9.48 23.60
CA LYS A 146 -4.30 -9.08 24.70
C LYS A 146 -3.51 -7.85 24.31
N PHE A 147 -3.56 -6.85 25.17
CA PHE A 147 -2.90 -5.56 24.99
C PHE A 147 -1.96 -5.34 26.18
N PRO A 148 -0.69 -5.78 26.11
CA PRO A 148 0.31 -5.44 27.10
C PRO A 148 0.63 -3.94 27.01
N ILE A 149 0.40 -3.21 28.10
CA ILE A 149 0.65 -1.77 28.19
C ILE A 149 1.34 -1.53 29.54
N GLY A 150 2.60 -1.12 29.52
CA GLY A 150 3.43 -1.04 30.71
C GLY A 150 3.51 -2.39 31.43
N ASN A 151 3.17 -2.42 32.71
CA ASN A 151 3.18 -3.64 33.53
C ASN A 151 1.82 -4.37 33.57
N GLN A 152 0.86 -3.96 32.76
CA GLN A 152 -0.49 -4.53 32.76
C GLN A 152 -0.80 -5.18 31.40
N VAL A 153 -1.69 -6.18 31.43
CA VAL A 153 -2.22 -6.81 30.22
C VAL A 153 -3.74 -6.69 30.22
N PHE A 154 -4.24 -5.86 29.35
CA PHE A 154 -5.69 -5.73 29.11
C PHE A 154 -6.15 -6.86 28.20
N LYS A 155 -7.34 -7.42 28.50
CA LYS A 155 -7.93 -8.53 27.76
C LYS A 155 -9.31 -8.13 27.26
N ILE A 156 -9.59 -8.44 25.99
CA ILE A 156 -10.90 -8.24 25.38
C ILE A 156 -11.27 -9.54 24.67
N ASN A 157 -12.45 -10.07 25.00
CA ASN A 157 -13.01 -11.23 24.32
C ASN A 157 -14.05 -10.78 23.27
N TYR A 158 -13.91 -11.30 22.08
CA TYR A 158 -14.81 -11.05 20.96
C TYR A 158 -15.33 -12.37 20.39
N LYS A 159 -16.66 -12.48 20.19
CA LYS A 159 -17.27 -13.61 19.49
C LYS A 159 -17.59 -13.22 18.07
N GLN A 160 -17.14 -14.02 17.12
CA GLN A 160 -17.48 -13.85 15.71
C GLN A 160 -18.81 -14.55 15.43
N LEU A 161 -19.81 -13.78 14.94
CA LEU A 161 -21.00 -14.39 14.40
C LEU A 161 -20.65 -14.97 13.02
N LEU A 162 -20.45 -16.29 12.98
CA LEU A 162 -20.31 -16.99 11.71
C LEU A 162 -21.70 -17.03 11.06
N HIS A 163 -21.92 -16.22 10.03
CA HIS A 163 -23.06 -16.46 9.14
C HIS A 163 -22.76 -17.77 8.43
N LYS A 164 -23.44 -18.84 8.84
CA LYS A 164 -23.51 -20.04 7.98
C LYS A 164 -24.29 -19.64 6.74
N PRO A 165 -23.77 -19.89 5.53
CA PRO A 165 -24.50 -19.68 4.29
C PRO A 165 -25.77 -20.53 4.24
#